data_8e6e116efc29b59796715fb3161a5378
#
_entry.id   8e6e116efc29b59796715fb3161a5378
#
_cell.length_a   1.000
_cell.length_b   1.000
_cell.length_c   1.000
_cell.angle_alpha   90.00
_cell.angle_beta   90.00
_cell.angle_gamma   90.00
#
_symmetry.space_group_name_H-M   'P 1'
#
loop_
_entity.id
_entity.type
_entity.pdbx_description
1 polymer ?
#
loop_
_entity_poly.entity_id
_entity_poly.type
_entity_poly.pdbx_seq_one_letter_code
_entity_poly.pdbx_strand_id
1 'polypeptide(L)'
;MKKLLGLILIISLPVFLLAGCLNNEPILSLSYVEWSTTTEEKGDLTFGYIHLNLSGTTTGDKVTVITYGDGIIDELELDLDQDKKFSQDIVIKFTHAADNIPRKYSTVLTTYQGNNATKISLESEELTYLE
;
A
#
# COMPACT_ATOMS: atom_id res chain seq x y z
N MET A 1 -17.56 6.74 14.37
CA MET A 1 -16.30 6.87 13.68
C MET A 1 -15.36 5.72 13.95
N LYS A 2 -14.97 5.06 12.95
CA LYS A 2 -14.09 3.94 13.09
C LYS A 2 -12.67 4.37 12.94
N LYS A 3 -11.86 3.98 13.84
CA LYS A 3 -10.45 4.16 13.67
C LYS A 3 -9.84 2.87 13.21
N LEU A 4 -9.19 2.92 12.10
CA LEU A 4 -8.39 1.80 11.71
C LEU A 4 -7.09 1.86 12.46
N LEU A 5 -6.84 0.80 13.17
CA LEU A 5 -5.56 0.66 13.80
C LEU A 5 -4.54 0.39 12.73
N GLY A 6 -3.49 1.14 12.76
CA GLY A 6 -2.38 0.88 11.86
C GLY A 6 -1.89 -0.53 12.10
N LEU A 7 -1.77 -1.25 11.03
CA LEU A 7 -1.14 -2.55 11.08
C LEU A 7 0.34 -2.32 10.91
N ILE A 8 1.06 -2.47 11.98
CA ILE A 8 2.51 -2.41 11.90
C ILE A 8 2.96 -3.79 11.52
N LEU A 9 3.34 -3.94 10.28
CA LEU A 9 3.92 -5.16 9.82
C LEU A 9 5.42 -5.05 9.99
N ILE A 10 5.89 -5.60 11.08
CA ILE A 10 7.33 -5.67 11.28
C ILE A 10 7.78 -6.97 10.67
N ILE A 11 8.41 -6.85 9.54
CA ILE A 11 9.00 -8.02 8.91
C ILE A 11 10.39 -8.15 9.48
N SER A 12 10.51 -9.07 10.39
CA SER A 12 11.81 -9.41 10.93
C SER A 12 12.55 -10.23 9.88
N LEU A 13 13.71 -9.77 9.50
CA LEU A 13 14.39 -10.33 8.37
C LEU A 13 15.74 -10.98 8.63
N PRO A 14 16.01 -11.54 9.81
CA PRO A 14 17.31 -12.18 9.98
C PRO A 14 17.52 -13.34 9.03
N VAL A 15 16.45 -13.98 8.63
CA VAL A 15 16.54 -15.14 7.74
C VAL A 15 16.90 -14.73 6.33
N PHE A 16 16.55 -13.53 5.93
CA PHE A 16 16.79 -13.08 4.57
C PHE A 16 18.20 -12.66 4.30
N LEU A 17 18.96 -12.37 5.33
CA LEU A 17 20.33 -11.99 5.12
C LEU A 17 21.14 -13.08 4.45
N LEU A 18 20.81 -14.31 4.75
CA LEU A 18 21.51 -15.44 4.14
C LEU A 18 21.13 -15.63 2.68
N ALA A 19 19.85 -15.47 2.38
CA ALA A 19 19.38 -15.58 1.02
C ALA A 19 19.87 -14.41 0.18
N GLY A 20 19.89 -13.21 0.74
CA GLY A 20 20.33 -12.04 0.03
C GLY A 20 21.79 -12.10 -0.40
N CYS A 21 22.61 -12.80 0.34
CA CYS A 21 24.00 -12.94 -0.03
C CYS A 21 24.19 -13.77 -1.30
N LEU A 22 23.23 -14.61 -1.63
CA LEU A 22 23.35 -15.51 -2.76
C LEU A 22 22.63 -15.04 -4.00
N ASN A 23 21.55 -14.32 -3.84
CA ASN A 23 20.62 -14.07 -4.94
C ASN A 23 20.54 -12.62 -5.41
N ASN A 24 21.18 -11.69 -4.74
CA ASN A 24 21.09 -10.26 -5.08
C ASN A 24 19.66 -9.75 -5.20
N GLU A 25 18.74 -10.34 -4.46
CA GLU A 25 17.37 -9.90 -4.46
C GLU A 25 17.26 -8.61 -3.63
N PRO A 26 16.48 -7.65 -4.11
CA PRO A 26 16.28 -6.42 -3.33
C PRO A 26 15.47 -6.71 -2.08
N ILE A 27 15.71 -5.92 -1.05
CA ILE A 27 14.99 -6.03 0.21
C ILE A 27 14.03 -4.87 0.31
N LEU A 28 12.79 -5.16 0.65
CA LEU A 28 11.75 -4.16 0.84
C LEU A 28 11.27 -4.27 2.29
N SER A 29 11.39 -3.17 3.02
CA SER A 29 11.00 -3.13 4.42
C SER A 29 9.98 -2.04 4.65
N LEU A 30 8.86 -2.37 5.27
CA LEU A 30 7.83 -1.40 5.59
C LEU A 30 7.92 -1.02 7.06
N SER A 31 7.91 0.27 7.33
CA SER A 31 7.93 0.78 8.69
C SER A 31 6.56 1.26 9.14
N TYR A 32 5.65 1.52 8.21
CA TYR A 32 4.33 2.02 8.54
C TYR A 32 3.35 1.67 7.44
N VAL A 33 2.19 1.18 7.83
CA VAL A 33 1.07 0.89 6.92
C VAL A 33 -0.22 1.23 7.64
N GLU A 34 -1.01 2.10 7.04
CA GLU A 34 -2.32 2.45 7.61
C GLU A 34 -3.35 2.61 6.49
N TRP A 35 -4.49 1.97 6.68
CA TRP A 35 -5.64 2.13 5.82
C TRP A 35 -6.69 2.98 6.53
N SER A 36 -7.31 3.88 5.79
CA SER A 36 -8.41 4.67 6.32
C SER A 36 -9.37 5.04 5.20
N THR A 37 -10.53 5.55 5.58
CA THR A 37 -11.54 5.99 4.62
C THR A 37 -12.02 7.38 4.98
N THR A 38 -12.36 8.15 3.96
CA THR A 38 -13.02 9.44 4.13
C THR A 38 -14.11 9.57 3.08
N THR A 39 -15.03 10.49 3.31
CA THR A 39 -16.07 10.81 2.33
C THR A 39 -16.13 12.30 2.10
N GLU A 40 -16.61 12.67 0.94
CA GLU A 40 -16.81 14.07 0.57
C GLU A 40 -18.12 14.20 -0.17
N GLU A 41 -18.95 15.17 0.22
CA GLU A 41 -20.20 15.43 -0.46
C GLU A 41 -20.03 16.63 -1.38
N LYS A 42 -20.46 16.48 -2.61
CA LYS A 42 -20.49 17.55 -3.60
C LYS A 42 -21.82 17.51 -4.31
N GLY A 43 -22.70 18.44 -3.95
CA GLY A 43 -24.05 18.46 -4.49
C GLY A 43 -24.79 17.21 -4.06
N ASP A 44 -25.31 16.48 -5.02
CA ASP A 44 -26.07 15.25 -4.75
C ASP A 44 -25.19 13.99 -4.74
N LEU A 45 -23.88 14.18 -4.91
CA LEU A 45 -22.97 13.04 -5.01
C LEU A 45 -22.12 12.93 -3.75
N THR A 46 -21.92 11.70 -3.33
CA THR A 46 -20.98 11.39 -2.26
C THR A 46 -19.82 10.60 -2.85
N PHE A 47 -18.62 11.10 -2.62
CA PHE A 47 -17.42 10.42 -3.05
C PHE A 47 -16.78 9.75 -1.85
N GLY A 48 -16.32 8.51 -2.06
CA GLY A 48 -15.57 7.79 -1.05
C GLY A 48 -14.10 7.74 -1.44
N TYR A 49 -13.24 7.85 -0.44
CA TYR A 49 -11.80 7.77 -0.64
C TYR A 49 -11.22 6.70 0.27
N ILE A 50 -10.39 5.88 -0.30
CA ILE A 50 -9.56 4.96 0.46
C ILE A 50 -8.17 5.56 0.51
N HIS A 51 -7.63 5.67 1.70
CA HIS A 51 -6.28 6.16 1.91
C HIS A 51 -5.40 5.01 2.37
N LEU A 52 -4.28 4.84 1.71
CA LEU A 52 -3.27 3.90 2.13
C LEU A 52 -1.98 4.68 2.36
N ASN A 53 -1.59 4.77 3.61
CA ASN A 53 -0.39 5.50 3.98
C ASN A 53 0.72 4.49 4.23
N LEU A 54 1.79 4.62 3.47
CA LEU A 54 2.92 3.69 3.49
C LEU A 54 4.22 4.42 3.74
N SER A 55 5.08 3.80 4.51
CA SER A 55 6.46 4.26 4.63
C SER A 55 7.38 3.07 4.73
N GLY A 56 8.57 3.20 4.18
CA GLY A 56 9.52 2.12 4.23
C GLY A 56 10.82 2.44 3.51
N THR A 57 11.60 1.40 3.29
CA THR A 57 12.87 1.48 2.60
C THR A 57 13.04 0.32 1.66
N THR A 58 13.90 0.48 0.69
CA THR A 58 14.26 -0.60 -0.21
C THR A 58 15.75 -0.56 -0.52
N THR A 59 16.31 -1.72 -0.84
CA THR A 59 17.65 -1.77 -1.42
C THR A 59 17.60 -1.76 -2.93
N GLY A 60 16.41 -1.87 -3.50
CA GLY A 60 16.24 -1.86 -4.95
C GLY A 60 16.31 -0.46 -5.54
N ASP A 61 16.09 -0.39 -6.84
CA ASP A 61 16.17 0.86 -7.57
C ASP A 61 14.81 1.52 -7.78
N LYS A 62 13.74 0.74 -7.58
CA LYS A 62 12.40 1.19 -7.87
C LYS A 62 11.41 0.41 -7.02
N VAL A 63 10.33 1.06 -6.62
CA VAL A 63 9.20 0.41 -5.95
C VAL A 63 7.93 0.79 -6.69
N THR A 64 7.16 -0.22 -7.07
CA THR A 64 5.83 0.00 -7.65
C THR A 64 4.77 -0.49 -6.69
N VAL A 65 3.61 0.12 -6.75
CA VAL A 65 2.46 -0.24 -5.92
C VAL A 65 1.28 -0.47 -6.83
N ILE A 66 0.66 -1.63 -6.72
CA ILE A 66 -0.57 -1.94 -7.43
C ILE A 66 -1.64 -2.24 -6.40
N THR A 67 -2.72 -1.50 -6.47
CA THR A 67 -3.83 -1.67 -5.54
C THR A 67 -4.98 -2.36 -6.25
N TYR A 68 -5.53 -3.36 -5.59
CA TYR A 68 -6.61 -4.19 -6.10
C TYR A 68 -7.85 -4.04 -5.23
N GLY A 69 -8.98 -3.95 -5.87
CA GLY A 69 -10.29 -4.11 -5.25
C GLY A 69 -11.02 -5.15 -6.10
N ASP A 70 -11.91 -4.68 -6.96
CA ASP A 70 -12.53 -5.54 -7.97
C ASP A 70 -11.70 -5.42 -9.26
N GLY A 71 -10.48 -5.95 -9.22
CA GLY A 71 -9.52 -5.79 -10.29
C GLY A 71 -8.45 -4.77 -9.90
N ILE A 72 -7.66 -4.35 -10.86
CA ILE A 72 -6.65 -3.33 -10.63
C ILE A 72 -7.34 -1.97 -10.55
N ILE A 73 -7.16 -1.29 -9.42
CA ILE A 73 -7.74 0.02 -9.21
C ILE A 73 -6.73 1.11 -9.52
N ASP A 74 -5.50 0.91 -9.08
CA ASP A 74 -4.48 1.94 -9.22
C ASP A 74 -3.10 1.30 -9.28
N GLU A 75 -2.22 1.95 -10.01
CA GLU A 75 -0.83 1.53 -10.12
C GLU A 75 0.04 2.77 -10.15
N LEU A 76 1.08 2.79 -9.33
CA LEU A 76 1.99 3.90 -9.33
C LEU A 76 3.40 3.48 -8.92
N GLU A 77 4.36 4.30 -9.30
CA GLU A 77 5.74 4.14 -8.88
C GLU A 77 6.02 5.12 -7.76
N LEU A 78 6.63 4.65 -6.68
CA LEU A 78 6.92 5.48 -5.53
C LEU A 78 8.22 6.25 -5.75
N ASP A 79 8.24 7.48 -5.24
CA ASP A 79 9.46 8.28 -5.25
C ASP A 79 10.35 7.85 -4.11
N LEU A 80 11.61 7.59 -4.41
CA LEU A 80 12.60 7.22 -3.42
C LEU A 80 13.53 8.39 -3.17
N ASP A 81 13.87 8.62 -1.90
CA ASP A 81 14.86 9.64 -1.59
C ASP A 81 16.29 9.08 -1.75
N GLN A 82 17.28 9.86 -1.37
CA GLN A 82 18.69 9.48 -1.51
C GLN A 82 19.04 8.23 -0.71
N ASP A 83 18.31 8.01 0.38
CA ASP A 83 18.52 6.87 1.25
C ASP A 83 17.62 5.70 0.89
N LYS A 84 16.95 5.80 -0.26
CA LYS A 84 16.00 4.80 -0.75
C LYS A 84 14.86 4.57 0.21
N LYS A 85 14.40 5.65 0.81
CA LYS A 85 13.21 5.67 1.66
C LYS A 85 12.05 6.23 0.89
N PHE A 86 10.88 5.77 1.23
CA PHE A 86 9.65 6.27 0.63
C PHE A 86 8.59 6.51 1.71
N SER A 87 7.74 7.47 1.43
CA SER A 87 6.56 7.74 2.25
C SER A 87 5.50 8.26 1.31
N GLN A 88 4.38 7.57 1.24
CA GLN A 88 3.35 7.88 0.26
C GLN A 88 1.97 7.72 0.86
N ASP A 89 1.10 8.68 0.59
CA ASP A 89 -0.32 8.57 0.88
C ASP A 89 -1.00 8.29 -0.46
N ILE A 90 -1.45 7.06 -0.64
CA ILE A 90 -2.13 6.65 -1.87
C ILE A 90 -3.62 6.85 -1.64
N VAL A 91 -4.23 7.64 -2.50
CA VAL A 91 -5.66 7.97 -2.36
C VAL A 91 -6.39 7.41 -3.57
N ILE A 92 -7.37 6.57 -3.30
CA ILE A 92 -8.21 5.97 -4.33
C ILE A 92 -9.61 6.52 -4.18
N LYS A 93 -10.09 7.15 -5.25
CA LYS A 93 -11.39 7.79 -5.25
C LYS A 93 -12.44 6.91 -5.89
N PHE A 94 -13.59 6.84 -5.25
CA PHE A 94 -14.76 6.15 -5.80
C PHE A 94 -15.91 7.12 -5.96
N THR A 95 -16.57 7.04 -7.09
CA THR A 95 -17.68 7.95 -7.41
C THR A 95 -19.00 7.52 -6.81
N HIS A 96 -19.09 6.28 -6.36
CA HIS A 96 -20.32 5.76 -5.76
C HIS A 96 -20.03 5.22 -4.39
N ALA A 97 -20.24 6.04 -3.39
CA ALA A 97 -20.14 5.60 -2.01
C ALA A 97 -21.50 5.17 -1.46
N ALA A 98 -22.53 5.20 -2.30
CA ALA A 98 -23.90 4.95 -1.84
C ALA A 98 -24.12 3.53 -1.34
N ASP A 99 -23.41 2.58 -1.90
CA ASP A 99 -23.61 1.20 -1.52
C ASP A 99 -23.06 0.86 -0.16
N ASN A 100 -22.06 1.58 0.27
CA ASN A 100 -21.41 1.39 1.58
C ASN A 100 -21.24 -0.07 1.99
N ILE A 101 -20.86 -0.89 1.00
CA ILE A 101 -20.65 -2.32 1.22
C ILE A 101 -19.22 -2.50 1.73
N PRO A 102 -19.02 -3.23 2.83
CA PRO A 102 -17.68 -3.51 3.30
C PRO A 102 -16.88 -4.25 2.24
N ARG A 103 -15.69 -3.78 1.97
CA ARG A 103 -14.80 -4.38 0.98
C ARG A 103 -13.39 -4.45 1.50
N LYS A 104 -12.70 -5.47 1.05
CA LYS A 104 -11.28 -5.61 1.32
C LYS A 104 -10.50 -5.15 0.10
N TYR A 105 -9.42 -4.47 0.39
CA TYR A 105 -8.49 -4.02 -0.64
C TYR A 105 -7.15 -4.66 -0.37
N SER A 106 -6.46 -4.97 -1.43
CA SER A 106 -5.11 -5.49 -1.29
C SER A 106 -4.18 -4.64 -2.13
N THR A 107 -2.94 -4.60 -1.71
CA THR A 107 -1.94 -3.89 -2.47
C THR A 107 -0.69 -4.75 -2.53
N VAL A 108 -0.02 -4.70 -3.66
CA VAL A 108 1.22 -5.42 -3.86
C VAL A 108 2.30 -4.39 -4.14
N LEU A 109 3.30 -4.37 -3.28
CA LEU A 109 4.47 -3.56 -3.51
C LEU A 109 5.54 -4.45 -4.12
N THR A 110 6.17 -3.98 -5.17
CA THR A 110 7.26 -4.70 -5.80
C THR A 110 8.46 -3.78 -5.89
N THR A 111 9.59 -4.24 -5.38
CA THR A 111 10.85 -3.53 -5.56
C THR A 111 11.70 -4.30 -6.55
N TYR A 112 12.45 -3.57 -7.35
CA TYR A 112 13.23 -4.14 -8.45
C TYR A 112 14.69 -3.77 -8.32
N GLN A 113 15.54 -4.71 -8.70
CA GLN A 113 16.96 -4.46 -8.84
C GLN A 113 17.44 -5.27 -10.04
N GLY A 114 17.67 -4.59 -11.16
CA GLY A 114 17.97 -5.29 -12.41
C GLY A 114 16.82 -6.20 -12.80
N ASN A 115 17.10 -7.48 -12.95
CA ASN A 115 16.09 -8.48 -13.28
C ASN A 115 15.47 -9.14 -12.07
N ASN A 116 15.88 -8.74 -10.87
CA ASN A 116 15.38 -9.32 -9.64
C ASN A 116 14.27 -8.45 -9.05
N ALA A 117 13.31 -9.11 -8.40
CA ALA A 117 12.19 -8.41 -7.80
C ALA A 117 11.77 -9.09 -6.51
N THR A 118 11.30 -8.29 -5.58
CA THR A 118 10.76 -8.78 -4.32
C THR A 118 9.40 -8.14 -4.13
N LYS A 119 8.42 -8.93 -3.71
CA LYS A 119 7.04 -8.47 -3.54
C LYS A 119 6.59 -8.62 -2.11
N ILE A 120 5.80 -7.66 -1.67
CA ILE A 120 5.06 -7.73 -0.41
C ILE A 120 3.60 -7.49 -0.73
N SER A 121 2.74 -8.35 -0.21
CA SER A 121 1.30 -8.20 -0.33
C SER A 121 0.72 -7.73 0.99
N LEU A 122 -0.12 -6.73 0.93
CA LEU A 122 -0.83 -6.18 2.09
C LEU A 122 -2.32 -6.29 1.83
N GLU A 123 -3.07 -6.57 2.89
CA GLU A 123 -4.52 -6.68 2.79
C GLU A 123 -5.15 -5.82 3.86
N SER A 124 -6.17 -5.07 3.49
CA SER A 124 -6.89 -4.24 4.43
C SER A 124 -7.90 -5.08 5.22
N GLU A 125 -8.36 -4.54 6.33
CA GLU A 125 -9.59 -5.02 6.93
C GLU A 125 -10.76 -4.61 6.03
N GLU A 126 -11.95 -5.07 6.34
CA GLU A 126 -13.13 -4.63 5.61
C GLU A 126 -13.36 -3.14 5.88
N LEU A 127 -13.45 -2.37 4.83
CA LEU A 127 -13.61 -0.93 4.89
C LEU A 127 -14.93 -0.51 4.27
N THR A 128 -15.54 0.49 4.87
CA THR A 128 -16.72 1.14 4.30
C THR A 128 -16.43 2.62 4.13
N TYR A 129 -17.10 3.24 3.18
CA TYR A 129 -16.91 4.67 2.93
C TYR A 129 -17.77 5.54 3.84
N LEU A 130 -18.94 5.04 4.20
CA LEU A 130 -19.89 5.78 4.99
C LEU A 130 -19.96 5.22 6.41
N GLU A 131 -20.15 6.10 7.32
CA GLU A 131 -20.33 5.72 8.72
C GLU A 131 -21.77 5.32 8.99
#